data_b8cd5c17a0ecdbef56b0246298318e34
#
_entry.id   b8cd5c17a0ecdbef56b0246298318e34
#
_cell.length_a   1.000
_cell.length_b   1.000
_cell.length_c   1.000
_cell.angle_alpha   90.00
_cell.angle_beta   90.00
_cell.angle_gamma   90.00
#
_symmetry.space_group_name_H-M   'P 1'
#
loop_
_entity.id
_entity.type
_entity.pdbx_description
1 polymer ?
#
loop_
_entity_poly.entity_id
_entity_poly.type
_entity_poly.pdbx_seq_one_letter_code
_entity_poly.pdbx_strand_id
1 'polypeptide(L)'
;MFFGSDNQGPVPEAVLEALRVANQGYASSYGADAITLDVLSRIQTLFEAPDAAVYLAATGTAANTLALACLCPPWATIYCSPVAHIQEDECNAPEFFTGGAKLNLVGSDDKLTPAALEQAILGTAQGDVHGPQRGPVSLTQITEKGRIYTLSELSELCAVAKAYDLPVHMDGARFANAIAALGCSAAEMTWRCGIDALTFGGTKNGLMGVEAVIFFDPKYAWEFELRRKRGAHLFSKNRFLAAQMQAYLEHDLWRDLAQKANDNSAYLAQGLRKLDAVRFQYEPAANMIFAYMPRALVHRARQGGAVFSVWSGDIAHGPAEEELVTRLVCDWSLETSQIDQFLGLIAPI
;
A
#
# COMPACT_ATOMS: atom_id res chain seq x y z
N MET A 1 18.94 14.72 -0.01
CA MET A 1 17.54 14.80 -0.50
C MET A 1 17.08 13.39 -0.82
N PHE A 2 16.12 12.85 -0.08
CA PHE A 2 15.69 11.46 -0.21
C PHE A 2 14.28 11.39 -0.83
N PHE A 3 14.22 10.85 -2.04
CA PHE A 3 12.99 10.57 -2.77
C PHE A 3 12.90 9.07 -3.17
N GLY A 4 13.69 8.23 -2.49
CA GLY A 4 13.82 6.81 -2.88
C GLY A 4 12.62 5.98 -2.47
N SER A 5 12.19 6.12 -1.21
CA SER A 5 11.06 5.37 -0.65
C SER A 5 10.56 5.99 0.65
N ASP A 6 9.26 5.96 0.87
CA ASP A 6 8.59 6.27 2.13
C ASP A 6 8.88 5.24 3.25
N ASN A 7 9.55 4.13 2.94
CA ASN A 7 10.12 3.21 3.93
C ASN A 7 11.44 3.70 4.58
N GLN A 8 12.00 4.82 4.11
CA GLN A 8 13.33 5.29 4.54
C GLN A 8 13.26 6.48 5.49
N GLY A 9 12.08 7.06 5.67
CA GLY A 9 11.86 8.20 6.55
C GLY A 9 11.95 7.86 8.04
N PRO A 10 12.04 8.89 8.91
CA PRO A 10 12.05 8.70 10.36
C PRO A 10 10.67 8.33 10.90
N VAL A 11 10.66 7.93 12.17
CA VAL A 11 9.45 7.68 12.95
C VAL A 11 9.06 8.95 13.68
N PRO A 12 7.77 9.37 13.71
CA PRO A 12 7.32 10.53 14.48
C PRO A 12 7.56 10.36 15.99
N GLU A 13 7.90 11.45 16.67
CA GLU A 13 8.19 11.44 18.11
C GLU A 13 7.02 10.88 18.94
N ALA A 14 5.77 11.16 18.54
CA ALA A 14 4.59 10.63 19.20
C ALA A 14 4.56 9.08 19.22
N VAL A 15 5.03 8.44 18.15
CA VAL A 15 5.13 6.97 18.05
C VAL A 15 6.24 6.45 18.97
N LEU A 16 7.40 7.11 19.02
CA LEU A 16 8.50 6.76 19.91
C LEU A 16 8.08 6.89 21.39
N GLU A 17 7.35 7.94 21.74
CA GLU A 17 6.81 8.13 23.09
C GLU A 17 5.78 7.05 23.45
N ALA A 18 4.88 6.68 22.53
CA ALA A 18 3.93 5.59 22.76
C ALA A 18 4.65 4.26 23.04
N LEU A 19 5.72 3.96 22.31
CA LEU A 19 6.56 2.79 22.57
C LEU A 19 7.23 2.85 23.94
N ARG A 20 7.74 4.03 24.36
CA ARG A 20 8.33 4.26 25.68
C ARG A 20 7.32 4.00 26.79
N VAL A 21 6.09 4.47 26.62
CA VAL A 21 4.98 4.23 27.57
C VAL A 21 4.61 2.75 27.61
N ALA A 22 4.44 2.11 26.44
CA ALA A 22 4.10 0.67 26.34
C ALA A 22 5.18 -0.24 26.94
N ASN A 23 6.42 0.25 27.09
CA ASN A 23 7.53 -0.53 27.68
C ASN A 23 7.48 -0.56 29.23
N GLN A 24 6.47 -0.01 29.87
CA GLN A 24 6.37 -0.02 31.32
C GLN A 24 5.64 -1.29 31.83
N GLY A 25 6.25 -1.95 32.80
CA GLY A 25 5.67 -3.10 33.48
C GLY A 25 5.42 -4.32 32.62
N TYR A 26 4.51 -5.16 33.08
CA TYR A 26 4.08 -6.41 32.43
C TYR A 26 2.71 -6.23 31.79
N ALA A 27 2.51 -6.85 30.62
CA ALA A 27 1.23 -6.90 29.94
C ALA A 27 1.02 -8.30 29.34
N SER A 28 -0.24 -8.67 29.12
CA SER A 28 -0.61 -9.92 28.47
C SER A 28 0.04 -10.06 27.09
N SER A 29 0.37 -11.28 26.70
CA SER A 29 1.02 -11.56 25.42
C SER A 29 -0.01 -11.81 24.30
N TYR A 30 0.48 -11.86 23.07
CA TYR A 30 -0.24 -12.27 21.85
C TYR A 30 -1.50 -11.46 21.54
N GLY A 31 -1.53 -10.19 21.91
CA GLY A 31 -2.66 -9.29 21.60
C GLY A 31 -3.77 -9.26 22.64
N ALA A 32 -3.60 -9.93 23.79
CA ALA A 32 -4.54 -9.88 24.90
C ALA A 32 -4.26 -8.71 25.88
N ASP A 33 -3.41 -7.78 25.51
CA ASP A 33 -3.10 -6.58 26.29
C ASP A 33 -4.10 -5.44 26.02
N ALA A 34 -4.21 -4.53 26.98
CA ALA A 34 -5.18 -3.44 26.92
C ALA A 34 -4.94 -2.48 25.73
N ILE A 35 -3.67 -2.23 25.37
CA ILE A 35 -3.34 -1.33 24.25
C ILE A 35 -3.83 -1.96 22.94
N THR A 36 -3.58 -3.26 22.74
CA THR A 36 -4.06 -3.96 21.54
C THR A 36 -5.59 -3.91 21.47
N LEU A 37 -6.31 -4.22 22.55
CA LEU A 37 -7.77 -4.19 22.54
C LEU A 37 -8.33 -2.79 22.23
N ASP A 38 -7.74 -1.73 22.78
CA ASP A 38 -8.11 -0.34 22.46
C ASP A 38 -7.91 -0.03 20.97
N VAL A 39 -6.76 -0.41 20.42
CA VAL A 39 -6.44 -0.18 18.98
C VAL A 39 -7.43 -0.89 18.06
N LEU A 40 -7.78 -2.16 18.34
CA LEU A 40 -8.75 -2.88 17.53
C LEU A 40 -10.11 -2.15 17.53
N SER A 41 -10.57 -1.68 18.68
CA SER A 41 -11.82 -0.91 18.81
C SER A 41 -11.76 0.43 18.07
N ARG A 42 -10.61 1.15 18.13
CA ARG A 42 -10.42 2.41 17.38
C ARG A 42 -10.45 2.18 15.87
N ILE A 43 -9.84 1.11 15.38
CA ILE A 43 -9.89 0.75 13.95
C ILE A 43 -11.33 0.42 13.53
N GLN A 44 -12.05 -0.39 14.31
CA GLN A 44 -13.47 -0.66 14.04
C GLN A 44 -14.30 0.62 13.96
N THR A 45 -14.04 1.58 14.86
CA THR A 45 -14.70 2.89 14.87
C THR A 45 -14.33 3.72 13.64
N LEU A 46 -13.04 3.78 13.28
CA LEU A 46 -12.53 4.53 12.12
C LEU A 46 -13.16 4.04 10.81
N PHE A 47 -13.33 2.74 10.67
CA PHE A 47 -13.92 2.12 9.48
C PHE A 47 -15.46 1.97 9.58
N GLU A 48 -16.09 2.45 10.65
CA GLU A 48 -17.54 2.33 10.87
C GLU A 48 -18.02 0.87 10.73
N ALA A 49 -17.21 -0.07 11.20
CA ALA A 49 -17.41 -1.51 11.06
C ALA A 49 -17.22 -2.22 12.41
N PRO A 50 -18.20 -2.13 13.32
CA PRO A 50 -18.07 -2.64 14.70
C PRO A 50 -17.86 -4.16 14.78
N ASP A 51 -18.30 -4.91 13.78
CA ASP A 51 -18.17 -6.37 13.72
C ASP A 51 -16.93 -6.84 12.95
N ALA A 52 -16.12 -5.92 12.38
CA ALA A 52 -14.94 -6.28 11.63
C ALA A 52 -13.91 -7.00 12.50
N ALA A 53 -13.30 -8.06 11.95
CA ALA A 53 -12.18 -8.73 12.57
C ALA A 53 -10.87 -7.99 12.23
N VAL A 54 -10.17 -7.49 13.24
CA VAL A 54 -8.99 -6.65 13.10
C VAL A 54 -7.77 -7.30 13.75
N TYR A 55 -6.64 -7.30 13.04
CA TYR A 55 -5.38 -7.90 13.50
C TYR A 55 -4.19 -7.01 13.15
N LEU A 56 -3.11 -7.11 13.93
CA LEU A 56 -1.86 -6.42 13.62
C LEU A 56 -0.81 -7.41 13.08
N ALA A 57 -0.10 -6.99 12.04
CA ALA A 57 1.02 -7.68 11.43
C ALA A 57 2.23 -6.75 11.37
N ALA A 58 3.44 -7.31 11.37
CA ALA A 58 4.68 -6.51 11.41
C ALA A 58 5.15 -6.03 10.03
N THR A 59 4.63 -6.60 8.95
CA THR A 59 5.03 -6.26 7.56
C THR A 59 3.82 -6.30 6.63
N GLY A 60 3.87 -5.48 5.56
CA GLY A 60 2.85 -5.46 4.51
C GLY A 60 2.72 -6.80 3.80
N THR A 61 3.85 -7.45 3.48
CA THR A 61 3.85 -8.80 2.87
C THR A 61 3.12 -9.82 3.73
N ALA A 62 3.36 -9.83 5.06
CA ALA A 62 2.62 -10.73 5.95
C ALA A 62 1.11 -10.41 5.98
N ALA A 63 0.76 -9.14 6.01
CA ALA A 63 -0.63 -8.70 6.02
C ALA A 63 -1.37 -9.13 4.73
N ASN A 64 -0.77 -8.84 3.56
CA ASN A 64 -1.35 -9.21 2.26
C ASN A 64 -1.48 -10.72 2.10
N THR A 65 -0.39 -11.44 2.32
CA THR A 65 -0.36 -12.89 2.01
C THR A 65 -1.21 -13.73 2.95
N LEU A 66 -1.29 -13.36 4.24
CA LEU A 66 -2.15 -14.05 5.19
C LEU A 66 -3.63 -13.71 4.96
N ALA A 67 -3.94 -12.45 4.59
CA ALA A 67 -5.30 -12.08 4.22
C ALA A 67 -5.76 -12.83 2.96
N LEU A 68 -4.96 -12.81 1.90
CA LEU A 68 -5.25 -13.54 0.67
C LEU A 68 -5.37 -15.05 0.90
N ALA A 69 -4.57 -15.63 1.79
CA ALA A 69 -4.66 -17.04 2.12
C ALA A 69 -5.99 -17.42 2.79
N CYS A 70 -6.64 -16.51 3.51
CA CYS A 70 -8.00 -16.73 4.05
C CYS A 70 -9.07 -16.61 2.96
N LEU A 71 -8.83 -15.83 1.91
CA LEU A 71 -9.79 -15.58 0.83
C LEU A 71 -9.67 -16.57 -0.32
N CYS A 72 -8.52 -17.25 -0.46
CA CYS A 72 -8.17 -18.03 -1.64
C CYS A 72 -7.75 -19.46 -1.28
N PRO A 73 -8.52 -20.49 -1.65
CA PRO A 73 -8.08 -21.87 -1.50
C PRO A 73 -6.93 -22.20 -2.47
N PRO A 74 -6.10 -23.25 -2.19
CA PRO A 74 -4.90 -23.56 -2.97
C PRO A 74 -5.13 -23.82 -4.47
N TRP A 75 -6.32 -24.24 -4.83
CA TRP A 75 -6.68 -24.56 -6.22
C TRP A 75 -7.38 -23.40 -6.96
N ALA A 76 -7.45 -22.22 -6.34
CA ALA A 76 -8.03 -21.04 -6.98
C ALA A 76 -6.94 -20.11 -7.54
N THR A 77 -7.36 -19.01 -8.13
CA THR A 77 -6.47 -17.97 -8.65
C THR A 77 -6.80 -16.62 -8.02
N ILE A 78 -5.79 -15.77 -7.87
CA ILE A 78 -5.93 -14.39 -7.39
C ILE A 78 -5.81 -13.46 -8.59
N TYR A 79 -6.80 -12.63 -8.85
CA TYR A 79 -6.76 -11.64 -9.94
C TYR A 79 -6.11 -10.36 -9.44
N CYS A 80 -5.04 -9.91 -10.09
CA CYS A 80 -4.33 -8.69 -9.73
C CYS A 80 -3.74 -8.00 -10.97
N SER A 81 -3.25 -6.77 -10.81
CA SER A 81 -2.50 -6.08 -11.85
C SER A 81 -1.16 -6.79 -12.11
N PRO A 82 -0.60 -6.72 -13.35
CA PRO A 82 0.70 -7.32 -13.67
C PRO A 82 1.87 -6.69 -12.92
N VAL A 83 1.69 -5.51 -12.34
CA VAL A 83 2.70 -4.80 -11.55
C VAL A 83 2.33 -4.70 -10.07
N ALA A 84 1.31 -5.47 -9.62
CA ALA A 84 0.93 -5.51 -8.22
C ALA A 84 2.10 -5.95 -7.34
N HIS A 85 2.25 -5.35 -6.15
CA HIS A 85 3.32 -5.67 -5.21
C HIS A 85 3.37 -7.18 -4.89
N ILE A 86 2.21 -7.82 -4.77
CA ILE A 86 2.10 -9.28 -4.56
C ILE A 86 2.67 -10.10 -5.73
N GLN A 87 2.75 -9.53 -6.94
CA GLN A 87 3.33 -10.16 -8.11
C GLN A 87 4.84 -9.91 -8.21
N GLU A 88 5.27 -8.65 -7.99
CA GLU A 88 6.64 -8.22 -8.33
C GLU A 88 7.59 -8.30 -7.12
N ASP A 89 7.12 -7.97 -5.90
CA ASP A 89 7.99 -7.62 -4.78
C ASP A 89 7.75 -8.45 -3.50
N GLU A 90 7.00 -9.57 -3.58
CA GLU A 90 6.73 -10.43 -2.41
C GLU A 90 7.31 -11.86 -2.54
N CYS A 91 8.20 -12.09 -3.52
CA CYS A 91 8.98 -13.34 -3.65
C CYS A 91 8.10 -14.60 -3.59
N ASN A 92 6.97 -14.62 -4.29
CA ASN A 92 5.97 -15.70 -4.32
C ASN A 92 5.34 -16.01 -2.94
N ALA A 93 5.32 -15.03 -2.02
CA ALA A 93 4.70 -15.24 -0.71
C ALA A 93 3.19 -15.52 -0.80
N PRO A 94 2.41 -14.87 -1.67
CA PRO A 94 0.99 -15.23 -1.85
C PRO A 94 0.80 -16.69 -2.22
N GLU A 95 1.55 -17.20 -3.18
CA GLU A 95 1.51 -18.60 -3.62
C GLU A 95 1.90 -19.55 -2.51
N PHE A 96 2.93 -19.20 -1.73
CA PHE A 96 3.39 -20.01 -0.60
C PHE A 96 2.35 -20.11 0.51
N PHE A 97 1.79 -18.98 0.95
CA PHE A 97 0.84 -18.95 2.07
C PHE A 97 -0.56 -19.44 1.71
N THR A 98 -0.99 -19.31 0.46
CA THR A 98 -2.22 -19.93 -0.04
C THR A 98 -2.07 -21.45 -0.24
N GLY A 99 -0.84 -21.94 -0.35
CA GLY A 99 -0.56 -23.35 -0.63
C GLY A 99 -0.57 -23.70 -2.13
N GLY A 100 -0.35 -22.69 -3.00
CA GLY A 100 -0.17 -22.88 -4.44
C GLY A 100 -1.19 -22.18 -5.34
N ALA A 101 -2.03 -21.29 -4.81
CA ALA A 101 -2.90 -20.48 -5.67
C ALA A 101 -2.07 -19.63 -6.64
N LYS A 102 -2.50 -19.57 -7.91
CA LYS A 102 -1.82 -18.78 -8.94
C LYS A 102 -2.25 -17.32 -8.90
N LEU A 103 -1.35 -16.41 -9.27
CA LEU A 103 -1.74 -15.07 -9.66
C LEU A 103 -2.20 -15.08 -11.12
N ASN A 104 -3.34 -14.44 -11.40
CA ASN A 104 -3.87 -14.20 -12.74
C ASN A 104 -3.76 -12.70 -13.02
N LEU A 105 -2.85 -12.34 -13.92
CA LEU A 105 -2.53 -10.95 -14.23
C LEU A 105 -3.57 -10.36 -15.16
N VAL A 106 -4.25 -9.32 -14.71
CA VAL A 106 -5.39 -8.69 -15.38
C VAL A 106 -4.97 -7.40 -16.08
N GLY A 107 -5.20 -7.31 -17.38
CA GLY A 107 -4.82 -6.14 -18.18
C GLY A 107 -3.31 -6.04 -18.40
N SER A 108 -2.83 -4.83 -18.66
CA SER A 108 -1.42 -4.54 -18.96
C SER A 108 -0.86 -3.34 -18.18
N ASP A 109 -1.63 -2.81 -17.23
CA ASP A 109 -1.29 -1.60 -16.49
C ASP A 109 -1.48 -1.82 -14.97
N ASP A 110 -1.15 -0.81 -14.16
CA ASP A 110 -1.27 -0.85 -12.69
C ASP A 110 -2.72 -0.70 -12.21
N LYS A 111 -3.63 -0.15 -13.01
CA LYS A 111 -5.07 -0.12 -12.72
C LYS A 111 -5.82 -1.18 -13.52
N LEU A 112 -6.61 -1.97 -12.82
CA LEU A 112 -7.58 -2.85 -13.45
C LEU A 112 -8.74 -2.04 -14.03
N THR A 113 -9.36 -2.57 -15.07
CA THR A 113 -10.65 -2.07 -15.57
C THR A 113 -11.74 -3.14 -15.39
N PRO A 114 -13.00 -2.76 -15.18
CA PRO A 114 -14.11 -3.71 -15.05
C PRO A 114 -14.15 -4.72 -16.21
N ALA A 115 -13.99 -4.25 -17.45
CA ALA A 115 -14.03 -5.10 -18.64
C ALA A 115 -12.88 -6.12 -18.68
N ALA A 116 -11.64 -5.69 -18.33
CA ALA A 116 -10.48 -6.61 -18.28
C ALA A 116 -10.62 -7.63 -17.15
N LEU A 117 -11.13 -7.21 -15.99
CA LEU A 117 -11.39 -8.11 -14.87
C LEU A 117 -12.45 -9.16 -15.23
N GLU A 118 -13.57 -8.75 -15.80
CA GLU A 118 -14.63 -9.66 -16.21
C GLU A 118 -14.14 -10.66 -17.25
N GLN A 119 -13.37 -10.20 -18.24
CA GLN A 119 -12.76 -11.08 -19.26
C GLN A 119 -11.84 -12.13 -18.61
N ALA A 120 -11.02 -11.75 -17.63
CA ALA A 120 -10.13 -12.66 -16.91
C ALA A 120 -10.92 -13.69 -16.10
N ILE A 121 -11.99 -13.27 -15.42
CA ILE A 121 -12.87 -14.15 -14.63
C ILE A 121 -13.57 -15.16 -15.56
N LEU A 122 -14.11 -14.70 -16.69
CA LEU A 122 -14.78 -15.57 -17.67
C LEU A 122 -13.78 -16.56 -18.34
N GLY A 123 -12.54 -16.11 -18.53
CA GLY A 123 -11.46 -16.96 -19.06
C GLY A 123 -10.95 -18.02 -18.08
N THR A 124 -11.30 -17.92 -16.80
CA THR A 124 -10.92 -18.90 -15.77
C THR A 124 -12.00 -19.97 -15.66
N ALA A 125 -11.62 -21.22 -15.89
CA ALA A 125 -12.53 -22.35 -15.80
C ALA A 125 -13.11 -22.49 -14.38
N GLN A 126 -14.44 -22.62 -14.29
CA GLN A 126 -15.13 -22.87 -13.04
C GLN A 126 -15.84 -24.22 -13.12
N GLY A 127 -15.58 -25.10 -12.14
CA GLY A 127 -16.15 -26.45 -12.12
C GLY A 127 -15.46 -27.46 -13.04
N ASP A 128 -14.36 -27.09 -13.69
CA ASP A 128 -13.48 -27.97 -14.45
C ASP A 128 -12.25 -28.32 -13.60
N VAL A 129 -12.02 -29.60 -13.34
CA VAL A 129 -10.91 -30.12 -12.52
C VAL A 129 -9.52 -29.90 -13.14
N HIS A 130 -9.44 -29.60 -14.44
CA HIS A 130 -8.18 -29.41 -15.16
C HIS A 130 -7.61 -27.99 -14.99
N GLY A 131 -8.41 -27.01 -14.57
CA GLY A 131 -7.99 -25.62 -14.42
C GLY A 131 -8.08 -25.09 -12.99
N PRO A 132 -7.37 -23.98 -12.68
CA PRO A 132 -7.57 -23.29 -11.41
C PRO A 132 -8.99 -22.74 -11.34
N GLN A 133 -9.56 -22.74 -10.14
CA GLN A 133 -10.89 -22.17 -9.91
C GLN A 133 -10.78 -20.65 -9.70
N ARG A 134 -11.91 -19.95 -9.83
CA ARG A 134 -12.00 -18.52 -9.56
C ARG A 134 -11.76 -18.24 -8.07
N GLY A 135 -11.07 -17.15 -7.76
CA GLY A 135 -10.73 -16.72 -6.41
C GLY A 135 -10.78 -15.20 -6.26
N PRO A 136 -10.15 -14.63 -5.24
CA PRO A 136 -10.26 -13.23 -4.90
C PRO A 136 -9.67 -12.30 -5.96
N VAL A 137 -10.18 -11.06 -5.98
CA VAL A 137 -9.56 -9.93 -6.66
C VAL A 137 -8.70 -9.17 -5.65
N SER A 138 -7.47 -8.81 -6.01
CA SER A 138 -6.58 -7.97 -5.19
C SER A 138 -6.31 -6.65 -5.91
N LEU A 139 -6.69 -5.55 -5.28
CA LEU A 139 -6.49 -4.17 -5.75
C LEU A 139 -5.44 -3.48 -4.88
N THR A 140 -4.63 -2.59 -5.43
CA THR A 140 -3.66 -1.78 -4.68
C THR A 140 -4.10 -0.32 -4.66
N GLN A 141 -4.21 0.28 -3.48
CA GLN A 141 -4.61 1.67 -3.30
C GLN A 141 -3.62 2.38 -2.34
N ILE A 142 -2.75 3.22 -2.78
CA ILE A 142 -2.44 3.75 -4.13
C ILE A 142 -1.72 2.68 -4.96
N THR A 143 -1.91 2.67 -6.30
CA THR A 143 -1.26 1.73 -7.19
C THR A 143 0.27 1.89 -7.20
N GLU A 144 0.97 0.91 -7.72
CA GLU A 144 2.44 0.86 -7.78
C GLU A 144 3.05 1.99 -8.62
N LYS A 145 2.27 2.56 -9.55
CA LYS A 145 2.68 3.72 -10.37
C LYS A 145 2.12 5.06 -9.86
N GLY A 146 1.64 5.10 -8.62
CA GLY A 146 1.19 6.34 -7.96
C GLY A 146 -0.19 6.83 -8.36
N ARG A 147 -0.99 6.02 -9.05
CA ARG A 147 -2.37 6.38 -9.41
C ARG A 147 -3.35 5.99 -8.31
N ILE A 148 -4.49 6.68 -8.26
CA ILE A 148 -5.57 6.43 -7.29
C ILE A 148 -6.79 5.91 -8.04
N TYR A 149 -7.41 4.85 -7.52
CA TYR A 149 -8.77 4.48 -7.90
C TYR A 149 -9.75 5.44 -7.24
N THR A 150 -10.66 6.01 -8.02
CA THR A 150 -11.82 6.74 -7.48
C THR A 150 -12.81 5.79 -6.80
N LEU A 151 -13.71 6.31 -5.97
CA LEU A 151 -14.74 5.49 -5.33
C LEU A 151 -15.65 4.80 -6.36
N SER A 152 -15.92 5.44 -7.50
CA SER A 152 -16.69 4.85 -8.60
C SER A 152 -15.95 3.66 -9.21
N GLU A 153 -14.66 3.82 -9.56
CA GLU A 153 -13.84 2.75 -10.11
C GLU A 153 -13.74 1.54 -9.16
N LEU A 154 -13.57 1.80 -7.85
CA LEU A 154 -13.56 0.73 -6.84
C LEU A 154 -14.91 0.01 -6.79
N SER A 155 -16.01 0.75 -6.76
CA SER A 155 -17.36 0.17 -6.72
C SER A 155 -17.68 -0.65 -7.98
N GLU A 156 -17.27 -0.20 -9.15
CA GLU A 156 -17.45 -0.91 -10.42
C GLU A 156 -16.65 -2.23 -10.44
N LEU A 157 -15.38 -2.20 -10.00
CA LEU A 157 -14.55 -3.40 -9.91
C LEU A 157 -15.09 -4.40 -8.89
N CYS A 158 -15.51 -3.91 -7.71
CA CYS A 158 -16.15 -4.74 -6.69
C CYS A 158 -17.47 -5.34 -7.20
N ALA A 159 -18.28 -4.58 -7.94
CA ALA A 159 -19.52 -5.10 -8.52
C ALA A 159 -19.26 -6.25 -9.49
N VAL A 160 -18.22 -6.14 -10.33
CA VAL A 160 -17.82 -7.25 -11.21
C VAL A 160 -17.41 -8.48 -10.38
N ALA A 161 -16.56 -8.33 -9.36
CA ALA A 161 -16.16 -9.45 -8.52
C ALA A 161 -17.37 -10.13 -7.82
N LYS A 162 -18.27 -9.30 -7.25
CA LYS A 162 -19.48 -9.78 -6.56
C LYS A 162 -20.48 -10.50 -7.47
N ALA A 163 -20.55 -10.13 -8.76
CA ALA A 163 -21.40 -10.84 -9.73
C ALA A 163 -20.98 -12.31 -9.91
N TYR A 164 -19.76 -12.66 -9.51
CA TYR A 164 -19.22 -14.03 -9.54
C TYR A 164 -18.92 -14.58 -8.14
N ASP A 165 -19.48 -14.00 -7.07
CA ASP A 165 -19.28 -14.39 -5.67
C ASP A 165 -17.80 -14.36 -5.23
N LEU A 166 -16.97 -13.51 -5.81
CA LEU A 166 -15.55 -13.41 -5.50
C LEU A 166 -15.29 -12.33 -4.43
N PRO A 167 -14.49 -12.63 -3.40
CA PRO A 167 -14.09 -11.63 -2.42
C PRO A 167 -13.05 -10.67 -3.02
N VAL A 168 -13.02 -9.45 -2.47
CA VAL A 168 -12.09 -8.39 -2.90
C VAL A 168 -11.17 -8.02 -1.73
N HIS A 169 -9.87 -8.15 -1.96
CA HIS A 169 -8.80 -7.67 -1.09
C HIS A 169 -8.28 -6.32 -1.59
N MET A 170 -7.96 -5.42 -0.66
CA MET A 170 -7.25 -4.17 -0.96
C MET A 170 -5.91 -4.15 -0.23
N ASP A 171 -4.81 -4.10 -1.00
CA ASP A 171 -3.52 -3.67 -0.47
C ASP A 171 -3.57 -2.15 -0.28
N GLY A 172 -3.64 -1.74 0.97
CA GLY A 172 -3.68 -0.35 1.40
C GLY A 172 -2.35 0.11 2.01
N ALA A 173 -1.19 -0.34 1.49
CA ALA A 173 0.11 0.10 1.98
C ALA A 173 0.26 1.63 2.02
N ARG A 174 -0.46 2.35 1.15
CA ARG A 174 -0.57 3.82 1.13
C ARG A 174 -2.02 4.30 1.25
N PHE A 175 -2.82 3.57 2.01
CA PHE A 175 -4.24 3.87 2.25
C PHE A 175 -4.46 5.30 2.75
N ALA A 176 -3.65 5.74 3.71
CA ALA A 176 -3.73 7.08 4.27
C ALA A 176 -3.53 8.17 3.22
N ASN A 177 -2.56 8.01 2.31
CA ASN A 177 -2.32 8.95 1.22
C ASN A 177 -3.49 9.01 0.24
N ALA A 178 -4.13 7.88 -0.05
CA ALA A 178 -5.33 7.84 -0.88
C ALA A 178 -6.53 8.54 -0.22
N ILE A 179 -6.76 8.30 1.08
CA ILE A 179 -7.81 8.99 1.87
C ILE A 179 -7.59 10.50 1.88
N ALA A 180 -6.35 10.95 2.12
CA ALA A 180 -6.01 12.37 2.11
C ALA A 180 -6.26 13.01 0.72
N ALA A 181 -5.94 12.30 -0.36
CA ALA A 181 -6.13 12.79 -1.72
C ALA A 181 -7.61 12.79 -2.17
N LEU A 182 -8.39 11.78 -1.79
CA LEU A 182 -9.81 11.66 -2.17
C LEU A 182 -10.75 12.46 -1.27
N GLY A 183 -10.35 12.78 -0.04
CA GLY A 183 -11.19 13.48 0.93
C GLY A 183 -12.41 12.69 1.40
N CYS A 184 -12.35 11.34 1.34
CA CYS A 184 -13.43 10.45 1.73
C CYS A 184 -13.19 9.82 3.11
N SER A 185 -14.19 9.10 3.66
CA SER A 185 -14.03 8.29 4.86
C SER A 185 -13.37 6.95 4.56
N ALA A 186 -12.82 6.30 5.60
CA ALA A 186 -12.24 4.97 5.49
C ALA A 186 -13.29 3.91 5.08
N ALA A 187 -14.52 4.04 5.57
CA ALA A 187 -15.63 3.17 5.21
C ALA A 187 -16.04 3.32 3.73
N GLU A 188 -16.10 4.55 3.21
CA GLU A 188 -16.44 4.81 1.81
C GLU A 188 -15.44 4.20 0.85
N MET A 189 -14.13 4.26 1.13
CA MET A 189 -13.10 3.70 0.26
C MET A 189 -12.95 2.17 0.42
N THR A 190 -13.65 1.54 1.34
CA THR A 190 -13.49 0.11 1.63
C THR A 190 -14.79 -0.68 1.49
N TRP A 191 -15.37 -1.12 2.59
CA TRP A 191 -16.49 -2.06 2.59
C TRP A 191 -17.75 -1.48 1.92
N ARG A 192 -17.95 -0.17 1.94
CA ARG A 192 -19.05 0.49 1.22
C ARG A 192 -18.89 0.44 -0.31
N CYS A 193 -17.66 0.33 -0.81
CA CYS A 193 -17.39 0.02 -2.21
C CYS A 193 -17.46 -1.48 -2.52
N GLY A 194 -17.46 -2.35 -1.51
CA GLY A 194 -17.51 -3.80 -1.67
C GLY A 194 -16.19 -4.54 -1.37
N ILE A 195 -15.21 -3.90 -0.74
CA ILE A 195 -13.96 -4.54 -0.27
C ILE A 195 -14.30 -5.46 0.92
N ASP A 196 -13.80 -6.70 0.90
CA ASP A 196 -13.99 -7.68 1.97
C ASP A 196 -12.84 -7.71 2.98
N ALA A 197 -11.61 -7.46 2.50
CA ALA A 197 -10.43 -7.43 3.36
C ALA A 197 -9.50 -6.29 2.96
N LEU A 198 -8.89 -5.64 3.95
CA LEU A 198 -7.96 -4.53 3.78
C LEU A 198 -6.67 -4.81 4.55
N THR A 199 -5.53 -4.53 3.91
CA THR A 199 -4.26 -4.26 4.58
C THR A 199 -4.14 -2.75 4.79
N PHE A 200 -4.37 -2.26 6.02
CA PHE A 200 -4.25 -0.84 6.36
C PHE A 200 -2.80 -0.53 6.75
N GLY A 201 -2.08 0.16 5.87
CA GLY A 201 -0.67 0.43 5.98
C GLY A 201 -0.31 1.51 7.02
N GLY A 202 0.67 1.20 7.87
CA GLY A 202 1.26 2.14 8.81
C GLY A 202 2.73 2.43 8.55
N THR A 203 3.49 1.42 8.12
CA THR A 203 4.95 1.50 7.96
C THR A 203 5.39 2.59 6.98
N LYS A 204 4.78 2.68 5.80
CA LYS A 204 5.13 3.69 4.80
C LYS A 204 4.68 5.11 5.17
N ASN A 205 3.86 5.24 6.20
CA ASN A 205 3.36 6.53 6.66
C ASN A 205 3.84 6.88 8.08
N GLY A 206 5.07 6.47 8.42
CA GLY A 206 5.78 6.92 9.62
C GLY A 206 5.88 5.90 10.76
N LEU A 207 5.31 4.71 10.66
CA LEU A 207 5.48 3.68 11.69
C LEU A 207 6.75 2.86 11.45
N MET A 208 7.30 2.24 12.52
CA MET A 208 8.49 1.39 12.43
C MET A 208 8.24 0.10 11.64
N GLY A 209 7.04 -0.47 11.81
CA GLY A 209 6.67 -1.74 11.21
C GLY A 209 5.41 -2.26 11.87
N VAL A 210 4.25 -1.82 11.39
CA VAL A 210 2.94 -2.37 11.73
C VAL A 210 1.93 -2.01 10.64
N GLU A 211 1.14 -3.00 10.29
CA GLU A 211 -0.03 -2.91 9.42
C GLU A 211 -1.24 -3.50 10.17
N ALA A 212 -2.43 -3.01 9.88
CA ALA A 212 -3.65 -3.67 10.34
C ALA A 212 -4.28 -4.48 9.21
N VAL A 213 -4.60 -5.75 9.48
CA VAL A 213 -5.42 -6.59 8.60
C VAL A 213 -6.84 -6.52 9.09
N ILE A 214 -7.77 -6.13 8.22
CA ILE A 214 -9.18 -5.91 8.54
C ILE A 214 -10.02 -6.80 7.62
N PHE A 215 -10.80 -7.69 8.19
CA PHE A 215 -11.87 -8.40 7.49
C PHE A 215 -13.19 -7.79 7.88
N PHE A 216 -13.93 -7.27 6.92
CA PHE A 216 -15.24 -6.68 7.17
C PHE A 216 -16.32 -7.74 7.43
N ASP A 217 -16.09 -9.01 7.02
CA ASP A 217 -16.89 -10.18 7.42
C ASP A 217 -16.08 -11.01 8.44
N PRO A 218 -16.56 -11.14 9.69
CA PRO A 218 -15.86 -11.85 10.75
C PRO A 218 -15.71 -13.37 10.52
N LYS A 219 -16.34 -13.94 9.51
CA LYS A 219 -16.22 -15.38 9.19
C LYS A 219 -14.77 -15.83 8.95
N TYR A 220 -13.90 -14.92 8.51
CA TYR A 220 -12.48 -15.19 8.26
C TYR A 220 -11.60 -15.12 9.52
N ALA A 221 -12.15 -14.65 10.66
CA ALA A 221 -11.39 -14.34 11.87
C ALA A 221 -10.59 -15.55 12.40
N TRP A 222 -11.24 -16.68 12.58
CA TRP A 222 -10.60 -17.87 13.14
C TRP A 222 -9.52 -18.45 12.21
N GLU A 223 -9.77 -18.49 10.93
CA GLU A 223 -8.78 -18.98 9.96
C GLU A 223 -7.54 -18.06 9.95
N PHE A 224 -7.74 -16.74 10.00
CA PHE A 224 -6.63 -15.80 10.05
C PHE A 224 -5.78 -15.99 11.32
N GLU A 225 -6.38 -16.19 12.47
CA GLU A 225 -5.66 -16.49 13.72
C GLU A 225 -4.74 -17.72 13.58
N LEU A 226 -5.26 -18.79 12.98
CA LEU A 226 -4.50 -20.02 12.76
C LEU A 226 -3.37 -19.80 11.76
N ARG A 227 -3.64 -19.10 10.65
CA ARG A 227 -2.63 -18.78 9.62
C ARG A 227 -1.57 -17.86 10.15
N ARG A 228 -1.92 -16.82 10.92
CA ARG A 228 -0.99 -15.89 11.55
C ARG A 228 -0.05 -16.63 12.51
N LYS A 229 -0.56 -17.51 13.34
CA LYS A 229 0.27 -18.34 14.22
C LYS A 229 1.16 -19.30 13.45
N ARG A 230 0.61 -20.04 12.49
CA ARG A 230 1.34 -21.01 11.66
C ARG A 230 2.41 -20.33 10.79
N GLY A 231 2.13 -19.13 10.27
CA GLY A 231 3.04 -18.31 9.49
C GLY A 231 4.11 -17.58 10.30
N ALA A 232 4.20 -17.82 11.63
CA ALA A 232 5.13 -17.16 12.55
C ALA A 232 4.94 -15.63 12.69
N HIS A 233 3.77 -15.11 12.35
CA HIS A 233 3.44 -13.67 12.42
C HIS A 233 2.58 -13.28 13.64
N LEU A 234 2.35 -14.18 14.60
CA LEU A 234 1.73 -13.85 15.87
C LEU A 234 2.80 -13.36 16.85
N PHE A 235 2.92 -12.06 16.98
CA PHE A 235 3.90 -11.41 17.86
C PHE A 235 3.57 -11.65 19.33
N SER A 236 4.55 -12.15 20.12
CA SER A 236 4.34 -12.39 21.55
C SER A 236 4.17 -11.07 22.32
N LYS A 237 4.97 -10.06 22.04
CA LYS A 237 4.88 -8.73 22.64
C LYS A 237 4.07 -7.78 21.70
N ASN A 238 2.86 -8.19 21.36
CA ASN A 238 2.01 -7.47 20.40
C ASN A 238 1.73 -6.01 20.79
N ARG A 239 1.79 -5.71 22.10
CA ARG A 239 1.64 -4.34 22.61
C ARG A 239 2.54 -3.30 21.93
N PHE A 240 3.71 -3.69 21.41
CA PHE A 240 4.60 -2.76 20.73
C PHE A 240 4.18 -2.46 19.28
N LEU A 241 3.51 -3.40 18.61
CA LEU A 241 2.81 -3.12 17.37
C LEU A 241 1.61 -2.21 17.63
N ALA A 242 0.83 -2.55 18.67
CA ALA A 242 -0.35 -1.80 19.04
C ALA A 242 -0.04 -0.36 19.49
N ALA A 243 1.04 -0.14 20.25
CA ALA A 243 1.43 1.20 20.67
C ALA A 243 1.77 2.14 19.49
N GLN A 244 2.42 1.62 18.45
CA GLN A 244 2.65 2.37 17.22
C GLN A 244 1.33 2.76 16.55
N MET A 245 0.44 1.77 16.37
CA MET A 245 -0.85 1.99 15.73
C MET A 245 -1.76 2.89 16.58
N GLN A 246 -1.69 2.81 17.91
CA GLN A 246 -2.43 3.69 18.82
C GLN A 246 -2.05 5.17 18.59
N ALA A 247 -0.75 5.48 18.63
CA ALA A 247 -0.25 6.83 18.36
C ALA A 247 -0.62 7.32 16.95
N TYR A 248 -0.58 6.41 15.97
CA TYR A 248 -0.95 6.70 14.59
C TYR A 248 -2.40 7.12 14.42
N LEU A 249 -3.31 6.47 15.17
CA LEU A 249 -4.74 6.78 15.15
C LEU A 249 -5.12 7.95 16.06
N GLU A 250 -4.27 8.29 17.03
CA GLU A 250 -4.54 9.37 17.97
C GLU A 250 -4.43 10.73 17.30
N HIS A 251 -5.41 11.61 17.55
CA HIS A 251 -5.46 12.96 16.95
C HIS A 251 -5.32 13.00 15.41
N ASP A 252 -5.77 11.95 14.72
CA ASP A 252 -5.68 11.82 13.25
C ASP A 252 -4.26 11.92 12.69
N LEU A 253 -3.23 11.59 13.47
CA LEU A 253 -1.83 11.66 13.05
C LEU A 253 -1.58 10.95 11.71
N TRP A 254 -2.22 9.80 11.49
CA TRP A 254 -2.12 9.04 10.24
C TRP A 254 -2.53 9.84 9.00
N ARG A 255 -3.55 10.70 9.14
CA ARG A 255 -4.06 11.55 8.06
C ARG A 255 -3.15 12.77 7.86
N ASP A 256 -2.68 13.38 8.96
CA ASP A 256 -1.79 14.54 8.91
C ASP A 256 -0.45 14.21 8.25
N LEU A 257 0.15 13.06 8.58
CA LEU A 257 1.38 12.58 7.95
C LEU A 257 1.19 12.33 6.45
N ALA A 258 0.10 11.68 6.07
CA ALA A 258 -0.23 11.42 4.67
C ALA A 258 -0.49 12.70 3.89
N GLN A 259 -1.23 13.64 4.46
CA GLN A 259 -1.47 14.96 3.84
C GLN A 259 -0.15 15.69 3.60
N LYS A 260 0.73 15.76 4.61
CA LYS A 260 2.04 16.39 4.48
C LYS A 260 2.90 15.72 3.39
N ALA A 261 2.89 14.40 3.29
CA ALA A 261 3.58 13.67 2.22
C ALA A 261 3.02 14.00 0.83
N ASN A 262 1.69 14.08 0.70
CA ASN A 262 1.02 14.48 -0.53
C ASN A 262 1.31 15.94 -0.90
N ASP A 263 1.31 16.86 0.07
CA ASP A 263 1.64 18.27 -0.14
C ASP A 263 3.09 18.47 -0.60
N ASN A 264 4.03 17.72 -0.01
CA ASN A 264 5.43 17.71 -0.44
C ASN A 264 5.55 17.24 -1.90
N SER A 265 4.82 16.19 -2.27
CA SER A 265 4.78 15.69 -3.66
C SER A 265 4.14 16.71 -4.61
N ALA A 266 3.06 17.37 -4.22
CA ALA A 266 2.41 18.40 -5.02
C ALA A 266 3.35 19.61 -5.23
N TYR A 267 4.09 20.02 -4.19
CA TYR A 267 5.08 21.08 -4.29
C TYR A 267 6.23 20.71 -5.25
N LEU A 268 6.75 19.49 -5.13
CA LEU A 268 7.76 18.97 -6.07
C LEU A 268 7.23 18.94 -7.51
N ALA A 269 6.00 18.45 -7.70
CA ALA A 269 5.36 18.39 -9.02
C ALA A 269 5.20 19.78 -9.65
N GLN A 270 4.85 20.81 -8.86
CA GLN A 270 4.76 22.21 -9.34
C GLN A 270 6.12 22.72 -9.83
N GLY A 271 7.21 22.36 -9.15
CA GLY A 271 8.57 22.71 -9.58
C GLY A 271 8.96 21.99 -10.87
N LEU A 272 8.69 20.68 -10.96
CA LEU A 272 8.98 19.84 -12.13
C LEU A 272 8.23 20.31 -13.38
N ARG A 273 6.98 20.77 -13.28
CA ARG A 273 6.19 21.29 -14.41
C ARG A 273 6.81 22.54 -15.08
N LYS A 274 7.69 23.24 -14.39
CA LYS A 274 8.39 24.41 -14.95
C LYS A 274 9.60 24.04 -15.82
N LEU A 275 9.94 22.75 -15.88
CA LEU A 275 11.10 22.24 -16.60
C LEU A 275 10.64 21.55 -17.88
N ASP A 276 10.86 22.17 -19.04
CA ASP A 276 10.45 21.64 -20.37
C ASP A 276 11.03 20.23 -20.64
N ALA A 277 12.15 19.90 -20.02
CA ALA A 277 12.82 18.61 -20.17
C ALA A 277 12.22 17.49 -19.30
N VAL A 278 11.20 17.77 -18.47
CA VAL A 278 10.57 16.81 -17.57
C VAL A 278 9.10 16.67 -17.92
N ARG A 279 8.62 15.44 -18.07
CA ARG A 279 7.20 15.16 -18.27
C ARG A 279 6.76 14.04 -17.35
N PHE A 280 5.55 14.11 -16.84
CA PHE A 280 5.01 13.04 -16.01
C PHE A 280 4.54 11.85 -16.85
N GLN A 281 4.74 10.64 -16.33
CA GLN A 281 4.16 9.43 -16.89
C GLN A 281 2.65 9.39 -16.63
N TYR A 282 2.27 9.76 -15.41
CA TYR A 282 0.89 9.99 -14.97
C TYR A 282 0.84 11.28 -14.17
N GLU A 283 -0.31 11.94 -14.15
CA GLU A 283 -0.50 13.11 -13.31
C GLU A 283 -0.35 12.73 -11.83
N PRO A 284 0.56 13.37 -11.07
CA PRO A 284 0.77 13.04 -9.67
C PRO A 284 -0.50 13.26 -8.85
N ALA A 285 -0.95 12.20 -8.16
CA ALA A 285 -2.22 12.21 -7.42
C ALA A 285 -2.03 12.12 -5.89
N ALA A 286 -0.84 11.70 -5.44
CA ALA A 286 -0.50 11.55 -4.02
C ALA A 286 1.02 11.71 -3.82
N ASN A 287 1.63 10.90 -2.95
CA ASN A 287 3.02 11.05 -2.53
C ASN A 287 4.08 10.45 -3.48
N MET A 288 3.69 9.94 -4.65
CA MET A 288 4.60 9.37 -5.65
C MET A 288 4.48 10.08 -7.00
N ILE A 289 5.63 10.32 -7.63
CA ILE A 289 5.75 10.92 -8.96
C ILE A 289 6.55 9.97 -9.84
N PHE A 290 5.99 9.62 -10.99
CA PHE A 290 6.71 8.95 -12.07
C PHE A 290 6.93 9.96 -13.20
N ALA A 291 8.20 10.25 -13.51
CA ALA A 291 8.57 11.26 -14.48
C ALA A 291 9.63 10.75 -15.45
N TYR A 292 9.49 11.15 -16.69
CA TYR A 292 10.54 11.03 -17.70
C TYR A 292 11.51 12.20 -17.52
N MET A 293 12.78 11.86 -17.33
CA MET A 293 13.86 12.83 -17.16
C MET A 293 15.04 12.45 -18.04
N PRO A 294 15.69 13.40 -18.77
CA PRO A 294 16.92 13.14 -19.49
C PRO A 294 17.99 12.54 -18.57
N ARG A 295 18.75 11.55 -19.06
CA ARG A 295 19.86 10.92 -18.33
C ARG A 295 20.82 11.95 -17.72
N ALA A 296 21.14 13.02 -18.44
CA ALA A 296 22.00 14.09 -17.94
C ALA A 296 21.45 14.74 -16.66
N LEU A 297 20.12 14.97 -16.57
CA LEU A 297 19.49 15.52 -15.37
C LEU A 297 19.50 14.51 -14.23
N VAL A 298 19.25 13.24 -14.52
CA VAL A 298 19.31 12.16 -13.53
C VAL A 298 20.71 12.05 -12.91
N HIS A 299 21.77 12.09 -13.75
CA HIS A 299 23.16 12.10 -13.27
C HIS A 299 23.45 13.33 -12.42
N ARG A 300 23.08 14.53 -12.88
CA ARG A 300 23.32 15.78 -12.17
C ARG A 300 22.63 15.79 -10.80
N ALA A 301 21.39 15.35 -10.73
CA ALA A 301 20.66 15.23 -9.47
C ALA A 301 21.35 14.26 -8.49
N ARG A 302 21.74 13.07 -8.96
CA ARG A 302 22.43 12.06 -8.13
C ARG A 302 23.81 12.53 -7.67
N GLN A 303 24.59 13.18 -8.54
CA GLN A 303 25.88 13.77 -8.17
C GLN A 303 25.73 14.87 -7.12
N GLY A 304 24.60 15.61 -7.15
CA GLY A 304 24.24 16.59 -6.14
C GLY A 304 23.67 15.98 -4.84
N GLY A 305 23.65 14.65 -4.70
CA GLY A 305 23.25 13.94 -3.48
C GLY A 305 21.75 13.60 -3.42
N ALA A 306 21.02 13.66 -4.53
CA ALA A 306 19.64 13.21 -4.59
C ALA A 306 19.58 11.67 -4.68
N VAL A 307 18.72 11.05 -3.86
CA VAL A 307 18.47 9.61 -3.81
C VAL A 307 17.06 9.34 -4.33
N PHE A 308 16.93 8.65 -5.45
CA PHE A 308 15.67 8.23 -6.05
C PHE A 308 15.87 7.04 -6.99
N SER A 309 14.80 6.36 -7.33
CA SER A 309 14.84 5.19 -8.21
C SER A 309 14.77 5.61 -9.68
N VAL A 310 15.56 4.96 -10.53
CA VAL A 310 15.31 4.87 -11.98
C VAL A 310 14.51 3.60 -12.18
N TRP A 311 13.26 3.75 -12.61
CA TRP A 311 12.31 2.65 -12.75
C TRP A 311 12.50 1.91 -14.07
N SER A 312 12.86 2.64 -15.12
CA SER A 312 13.11 2.08 -16.43
C SER A 312 14.19 2.89 -17.19
N GLY A 313 14.98 2.19 -17.95
CA GLY A 313 16.14 2.72 -18.69
C GLY A 313 17.47 2.42 -18.01
N ASP A 314 18.55 2.43 -18.79
CA ASP A 314 19.92 2.22 -18.28
C ASP A 314 20.53 3.56 -17.87
N ILE A 315 20.80 3.74 -16.57
CA ILE A 315 21.44 4.97 -16.08
C ILE A 315 22.91 5.09 -16.48
N ALA A 316 23.61 3.97 -16.69
CA ALA A 316 25.05 3.96 -16.91
C ALA A 316 25.43 4.24 -18.37
N HIS A 317 24.62 3.82 -19.34
CA HIS A 317 24.97 3.85 -20.75
C HIS A 317 23.85 4.45 -21.60
N GLY A 318 24.24 5.27 -22.58
CA GLY A 318 23.36 5.86 -23.58
C GLY A 318 23.51 7.37 -23.74
N PRO A 319 22.77 7.99 -24.67
CA PRO A 319 22.79 9.45 -24.92
C PRO A 319 22.37 10.25 -23.67
N ALA A 320 22.94 11.42 -23.50
CA ALA A 320 22.66 12.32 -22.38
C ALA A 320 21.19 12.79 -22.33
N GLU A 321 20.56 12.94 -23.50
CA GLU A 321 19.19 13.40 -23.72
C GLU A 321 18.16 12.28 -23.71
N GLU A 322 18.58 11.01 -23.63
CA GLU A 322 17.65 9.88 -23.52
C GLU A 322 16.85 9.98 -22.24
N GLU A 323 15.54 9.85 -22.37
CA GLU A 323 14.62 9.90 -21.25
C GLU A 323 14.65 8.58 -20.45
N LEU A 324 14.86 8.70 -19.15
CA LEU A 324 14.72 7.61 -18.17
C LEU A 324 13.43 7.81 -17.38
N VAL A 325 12.75 6.73 -17.04
CA VAL A 325 11.62 6.80 -16.11
C VAL A 325 12.16 6.83 -14.69
N THR A 326 11.89 7.90 -13.96
CA THR A 326 12.27 8.06 -12.55
C THR A 326 11.05 7.93 -11.65
N ARG A 327 11.23 7.33 -10.46
CA ARG A 327 10.25 7.35 -9.40
C ARG A 327 10.76 8.20 -8.24
N LEU A 328 10.01 9.23 -7.91
CA LEU A 328 10.24 10.12 -6.78
C LEU A 328 9.14 9.90 -5.75
N VAL A 329 9.50 9.54 -4.53
CA VAL A 329 8.57 9.33 -3.42
C VAL A 329 8.82 10.39 -2.36
N CYS A 330 7.78 11.11 -1.99
CA CYS A 330 7.82 12.07 -0.89
C CYS A 330 7.22 11.43 0.37
N ASP A 331 7.84 11.67 1.51
CA ASP A 331 7.29 11.32 2.81
C ASP A 331 6.94 12.57 3.64
N TRP A 332 6.39 12.35 4.81
CA TRP A 332 5.96 13.40 5.72
C TRP A 332 7.13 14.23 6.30
N SER A 333 8.35 13.65 6.34
CA SER A 333 9.53 14.26 6.97
C SER A 333 10.36 15.09 6.00
N LEU A 334 10.07 15.04 4.72
CA LEU A 334 10.80 15.77 3.69
C LEU A 334 10.56 17.27 3.83
N GLU A 335 11.65 18.04 3.99
CA GLU A 335 11.60 19.48 4.12
C GLU A 335 11.54 20.17 2.75
N THR A 336 10.77 21.26 2.64
CA THR A 336 10.64 22.07 1.40
C THR A 336 11.99 22.52 0.86
N SER A 337 12.95 22.88 1.74
CA SER A 337 14.32 23.27 1.37
C SER A 337 15.07 22.17 0.62
N GLN A 338 14.81 20.90 0.92
CA GLN A 338 15.39 19.76 0.21
C GLN A 338 14.78 19.59 -1.19
N ILE A 339 13.49 19.90 -1.32
CA ILE A 339 12.80 19.91 -2.63
C ILE A 339 13.37 21.05 -3.48
N ASP A 340 13.52 22.25 -2.93
CA ASP A 340 14.11 23.40 -3.63
C ASP A 340 15.54 23.12 -4.09
N GLN A 341 16.34 22.49 -3.23
CA GLN A 341 17.70 22.06 -3.58
C GLN A 341 17.69 21.06 -4.75
N PHE A 342 16.80 20.07 -4.74
CA PHE A 342 16.65 19.12 -5.84
C PHE A 342 16.26 19.83 -7.15
N LEU A 343 15.25 20.68 -7.11
CA LEU A 343 14.81 21.46 -8.28
C LEU A 343 15.93 22.35 -8.82
N GLY A 344 16.72 22.97 -7.94
CA GLY A 344 17.89 23.76 -8.34
C GLY A 344 18.97 22.95 -9.07
N LEU A 345 19.17 21.67 -8.66
CA LEU A 345 20.12 20.79 -9.35
C LEU A 345 19.70 20.44 -10.77
N ILE A 346 18.40 20.34 -11.04
CA ILE A 346 17.88 19.94 -12.36
C ILE A 346 17.38 21.13 -13.21
N ALA A 347 17.43 22.35 -12.67
CA ALA A 347 17.10 23.56 -13.42
C ALA A 347 18.00 23.74 -14.65
N PRO A 348 17.53 24.40 -15.72
CA PRO A 348 18.39 24.81 -16.83
C PRO A 348 19.56 25.68 -16.35
N ILE A 349 20.76 25.47 -16.93
CA ILE A 349 21.96 26.26 -16.63
C ILE A 349 21.90 27.58 -17.41
#